data_7fea1b3c5f7dee4b7bad62303f4f375c
#
_entry.id   7fea1b3c5f7dee4b7bad62303f4f375c
#
_cell.length_a   1.000
_cell.length_b   1.000
_cell.length_c   1.000
_cell.angle_alpha   90.00
_cell.angle_beta   90.00
_cell.angle_gamma   90.00
#
_symmetry.space_group_name_H-M   'P 1'
#
loop_
_entity.id
_entity.type
_entity.pdbx_description
1 polymer ?
#
loop_
_entity_poly.entity_id
_entity_poly.type
_entity_poly.pdbx_seq_one_letter_code
_entity_poly.pdbx_strand_id
1 'polypeptide(L)'
;DSSSGGPRARYISRKVTLADGFDAQDLQVFLTADKPPSATITVYAKVLAAEDETNFDDVAWTLMSQKTNSSNTSKYNAGEYKEYEYQPTTSPLTYTGVNNVIYKTFKQFAIKVVMTSSDSNYVPKFSNLRAIALDSGRTGLVTFGLE
;
A
#
# COMPACT_ATOMS: atom_id res chain seq x y z
N ASP A 1 11.35 -8.87 -15.37
CA ASP A 1 12.57 -9.34 -15.98
C ASP A 1 12.78 -10.84 -15.69
N SER A 2 12.72 -11.63 -16.71
CA SER A 2 12.80 -13.07 -16.57
C SER A 2 14.22 -13.59 -16.33
N SER A 3 15.23 -12.78 -16.54
CA SER A 3 16.62 -13.21 -16.37
C SER A 3 17.02 -13.35 -14.90
N SER A 4 16.32 -12.66 -14.01
CA SER A 4 16.64 -12.64 -12.59
C SER A 4 15.59 -13.34 -11.74
N GLY A 5 14.64 -14.02 -12.36
CA GLY A 5 13.57 -14.70 -11.65
C GLY A 5 12.37 -14.84 -12.54
N GLY A 6 11.23 -14.99 -11.96
CA GLY A 6 9.99 -15.16 -12.69
C GLY A 6 9.37 -13.84 -13.13
N PRO A 7 8.14 -13.91 -13.63
CA PRO A 7 7.44 -12.71 -14.09
C PRO A 7 7.23 -11.72 -12.95
N ARG A 8 7.16 -10.46 -13.37
CA ARG A 8 6.99 -9.34 -12.45
C ARG A 8 5.91 -8.43 -12.99
N ALA A 9 4.98 -8.03 -12.13
CA ALA A 9 3.93 -7.08 -12.48
C ALA A 9 3.88 -5.98 -11.44
N ARG A 10 3.49 -4.79 -11.90
CA ARG A 10 3.42 -3.62 -11.04
C ARG A 10 2.12 -2.86 -11.31
N TYR A 11 1.45 -2.46 -10.26
CA TYR A 11 0.26 -1.64 -10.34
C TYR A 11 0.45 -0.40 -9.47
N ILE A 12 0.14 0.76 -10.02
CA ILE A 12 0.21 2.03 -9.29
C ILE A 12 -1.19 2.63 -9.31
N SER A 13 -1.71 2.92 -8.12
CA SER A 13 -3.03 3.53 -8.00
C SER A 13 -3.00 4.99 -8.43
N ARG A 14 -4.19 5.55 -8.63
CA ARG A 14 -4.33 6.98 -8.79
C ARG A 14 -3.90 7.71 -7.51
N LYS A 15 -3.57 8.99 -7.66
CA LYS A 15 -3.37 9.85 -6.51
C LYS A 15 -4.72 10.13 -5.86
N VAL A 16 -4.81 9.93 -4.56
CA VAL A 16 -6.00 10.25 -3.78
C VAL A 16 -5.73 11.52 -3.01
N THR A 17 -6.65 12.49 -3.13
CA THR A 17 -6.59 13.73 -2.36
C THR A 17 -7.74 13.72 -1.36
N LEU A 18 -7.42 13.86 -0.08
CA LEU A 18 -8.42 13.83 0.98
C LEU A 18 -9.24 15.12 0.97
N ALA A 19 -10.48 15.03 1.45
CA ALA A 19 -11.38 16.17 1.48
C ALA A 19 -10.84 17.28 2.38
N ASP A 20 -11.27 18.52 2.10
CA ASP A 20 -10.89 19.66 2.93
C ASP A 20 -11.31 19.41 4.38
N GLY A 21 -10.40 19.74 5.28
CA GLY A 21 -10.64 19.52 6.71
C GLY A 21 -10.32 18.12 7.19
N PHE A 22 -9.92 17.23 6.29
CA PHE A 22 -9.52 15.87 6.65
C PHE A 22 -8.03 15.68 6.35
N ASP A 23 -7.22 15.56 7.38
CA ASP A 23 -5.80 15.22 7.27
C ASP A 23 -5.59 13.90 7.99
N ALA A 24 -5.00 12.93 7.29
CA ALA A 24 -4.80 11.61 7.85
C ALA A 24 -3.45 11.50 8.54
N GLN A 25 -3.39 10.66 9.56
CA GLN A 25 -2.12 10.38 10.24
C GLN A 25 -1.72 8.92 10.10
N ASP A 26 -2.59 8.08 9.56
CA ASP A 26 -2.25 6.67 9.37
C ASP A 26 -2.97 6.13 8.15
N LEU A 27 -2.47 5.00 7.64
CA LEU A 27 -2.95 4.43 6.40
C LEU A 27 -2.87 2.91 6.49
N GLN A 28 -3.97 2.23 6.15
CA GLN A 28 -4.01 0.78 6.05
C GLN A 28 -4.41 0.42 4.64
N VAL A 29 -3.77 -0.60 4.07
CA VAL A 29 -4.03 -1.05 2.71
C VAL A 29 -4.48 -2.50 2.75
N PHE A 30 -5.53 -2.81 2.02
CA PHE A 30 -6.09 -4.16 1.93
C PHE A 30 -6.19 -4.57 0.47
N LEU A 31 -5.98 -5.85 0.22
CA LEU A 31 -6.26 -6.45 -1.08
C LEU A 31 -6.61 -7.91 -0.88
N THR A 32 -7.32 -8.47 -1.84
CA THR A 32 -7.54 -9.91 -1.88
C THR A 32 -6.68 -10.48 -3.00
N ALA A 33 -6.06 -11.62 -2.76
CA ALA A 33 -5.09 -12.16 -3.70
C ALA A 33 -5.11 -13.67 -3.72
N ASP A 34 -4.91 -14.21 -4.94
CA ASP A 34 -4.53 -15.58 -5.17
C ASP A 34 -3.01 -15.58 -5.30
N LYS A 35 -2.33 -15.88 -4.19
CA LYS A 35 -0.87 -15.77 -4.09
C LYS A 35 -0.26 -17.14 -3.89
N PRO A 36 0.30 -17.75 -4.94
CA PRO A 36 1.02 -19.02 -4.80
C PRO A 36 2.24 -18.87 -3.88
N PRO A 37 2.72 -19.98 -3.27
CA PRO A 37 3.90 -19.91 -2.38
C PRO A 37 5.16 -19.38 -3.06
N SER A 38 5.28 -19.54 -4.38
CA SER A 38 6.42 -19.03 -5.13
C SER A 38 6.33 -17.53 -5.42
N ALA A 39 5.22 -16.90 -5.08
CA ALA A 39 4.98 -15.50 -5.41
C ALA A 39 5.13 -14.60 -4.19
N THR A 40 5.44 -13.34 -4.45
CA THR A 40 5.55 -12.32 -3.43
C THR A 40 4.73 -11.11 -3.85
N ILE A 41 3.98 -10.54 -2.92
CA ILE A 41 3.25 -9.29 -3.12
C ILE A 41 3.82 -8.27 -2.15
N THR A 42 4.36 -7.17 -2.70
CA THR A 42 4.95 -6.11 -1.91
C THR A 42 4.16 -4.83 -2.15
N VAL A 43 3.86 -4.12 -1.09
CA VAL A 43 3.05 -2.90 -1.14
C VAL A 43 3.87 -1.72 -0.66
N TYR A 44 3.78 -0.63 -1.43
CA TYR A 44 4.44 0.64 -1.10
C TYR A 44 3.39 1.73 -1.06
N ALA A 45 3.64 2.72 -0.23
CA ALA A 45 2.81 3.91 -0.17
C ALA A 45 3.68 5.15 -0.35
N LYS A 46 3.09 6.20 -0.92
CA LYS A 46 3.69 7.51 -0.79
C LYS A 46 2.62 8.48 -0.34
N VAL A 47 3.02 9.40 0.52
CA VAL A 47 2.11 10.35 1.15
C VAL A 47 2.71 11.74 1.04
N LEU A 48 1.85 12.75 1.01
CA LEU A 48 2.28 14.14 0.94
C LEU A 48 1.40 14.97 1.86
N ALA A 49 2.05 15.71 2.74
CA ALA A 49 1.36 16.61 3.66
C ALA A 49 0.80 17.83 2.92
N ALA A 50 -0.26 18.42 3.47
CA ALA A 50 -0.86 19.61 2.88
C ALA A 50 0.12 20.78 2.79
N GLU A 51 1.01 20.88 3.76
CA GLU A 51 1.98 21.99 3.84
C GLU A 51 3.27 21.73 3.06
N ASP A 52 3.46 20.53 2.55
CA ASP A 52 4.66 20.19 1.80
C ASP A 52 4.45 20.56 0.33
N GLU A 53 5.28 21.45 -0.18
CA GLU A 53 5.16 21.94 -1.55
C GLU A 53 5.84 21.06 -2.59
N THR A 54 6.41 19.94 -2.16
CA THR A 54 7.04 18.97 -3.07
C THR A 54 6.00 18.47 -4.08
N ASN A 55 6.41 18.31 -5.33
CA ASN A 55 5.56 17.70 -6.34
C ASN A 55 5.29 16.23 -5.95
N PHE A 56 4.03 15.84 -5.97
CA PHE A 56 3.66 14.47 -5.56
C PHE A 56 4.41 13.41 -6.36
N ASP A 57 4.65 13.66 -7.64
CA ASP A 57 5.38 12.70 -8.48
C ASP A 57 6.83 12.50 -8.05
N ASP A 58 7.38 13.46 -7.30
CA ASP A 58 8.77 13.38 -6.83
C ASP A 58 8.89 12.77 -5.44
N VAL A 59 7.76 12.41 -4.81
CA VAL A 59 7.77 11.81 -3.49
C VAL A 59 8.23 10.35 -3.62
N ALA A 60 9.11 9.93 -2.71
CA ALA A 60 9.61 8.56 -2.72
C ALA A 60 8.55 7.57 -2.22
N TRP A 61 8.58 6.38 -2.77
CA TRP A 61 7.75 5.27 -2.28
C TRP A 61 8.36 4.70 -1.01
N THR A 62 7.50 4.38 -0.04
CA THR A 62 7.91 3.80 1.23
C THR A 62 7.30 2.42 1.38
N LEU A 63 8.12 1.45 1.73
CA LEU A 63 7.67 0.07 1.91
C LEU A 63 6.68 -0.02 3.08
N MET A 64 5.61 -0.79 2.87
CA MET A 64 4.67 -1.13 3.92
C MET A 64 4.92 -2.53 4.41
N SER A 65 4.55 -2.79 5.68
CA SER A 65 4.68 -4.11 6.28
C SER A 65 3.39 -4.88 6.13
N GLN A 66 3.50 -6.16 5.78
CA GLN A 66 2.34 -7.04 5.77
C GLN A 66 1.97 -7.40 7.20
N LYS A 67 0.69 -7.25 7.52
CA LYS A 67 0.17 -7.68 8.81
C LYS A 67 -0.29 -9.12 8.68
N THR A 68 0.26 -9.99 9.50
CA THR A 68 -0.09 -11.41 9.50
C THR A 68 -1.45 -11.60 10.16
N ASN A 69 -2.33 -12.36 9.52
CA ASN A 69 -3.61 -12.74 10.10
C ASN A 69 -3.92 -14.20 9.72
N SER A 70 -4.95 -14.76 10.33
CA SER A 70 -5.25 -16.18 10.16
C SER A 70 -5.66 -16.52 8.72
N SER A 71 -6.23 -15.56 8.00
CA SER A 71 -6.69 -15.85 6.64
C SER A 71 -5.52 -16.00 5.66
N ASN A 72 -4.42 -15.30 5.87
CA ASN A 72 -3.29 -15.36 4.95
C ASN A 72 -2.19 -16.32 5.39
N THR A 73 -2.37 -17.03 6.52
CA THR A 73 -1.41 -18.03 6.98
C THR A 73 -1.89 -19.46 6.72
N SER A 74 -3.14 -19.63 6.25
CA SER A 74 -3.63 -20.97 5.96
C SER A 74 -3.01 -21.50 4.67
N LYS A 75 -3.16 -22.81 4.46
CA LYS A 75 -2.57 -23.49 3.30
C LYS A 75 -3.10 -22.90 2.00
N TYR A 76 -2.20 -22.71 1.04
CA TYR A 76 -2.55 -22.20 -0.28
C TYR A 76 -3.43 -23.21 -1.05
N ASN A 77 -4.47 -22.71 -1.67
CA ASN A 77 -5.30 -23.46 -2.62
C ASN A 77 -5.46 -22.61 -3.88
N ALA A 78 -5.14 -23.18 -5.04
CA ALA A 78 -5.23 -22.47 -6.31
C ALA A 78 -6.65 -21.95 -6.53
N GLY A 79 -6.74 -20.69 -6.96
CA GLY A 79 -8.03 -20.04 -7.21
C GLY A 79 -8.70 -19.49 -5.98
N GLU A 80 -8.16 -19.73 -4.80
CA GLU A 80 -8.71 -19.18 -3.57
C GLU A 80 -8.10 -17.83 -3.25
N TYR A 81 -8.93 -16.80 -3.19
CA TYR A 81 -8.48 -15.46 -2.85
C TYR A 81 -8.54 -15.25 -1.35
N LYS A 82 -7.46 -14.74 -0.78
CA LYS A 82 -7.35 -14.44 0.64
C LYS A 82 -7.12 -12.95 0.82
N GLU A 83 -7.54 -12.43 1.95
CA GLU A 83 -7.35 -11.02 2.27
C GLU A 83 -5.96 -10.80 2.88
N TYR A 84 -5.28 -9.77 2.40
CA TYR A 84 -3.98 -9.34 2.91
C TYR A 84 -4.10 -7.90 3.35
N GLU A 85 -3.47 -7.61 4.47
CA GLU A 85 -3.47 -6.26 5.04
C GLU A 85 -2.03 -5.77 5.15
N TYR A 86 -1.81 -4.49 4.84
CA TYR A 86 -0.51 -3.85 4.92
C TYR A 86 -0.63 -2.56 5.72
N GLN A 87 0.42 -2.26 6.48
CA GLN A 87 0.45 -1.09 7.35
C GLN A 87 1.81 -0.43 7.26
N PRO A 88 1.93 0.86 7.64
CA PRO A 88 3.23 1.51 7.69
C PRO A 88 4.14 0.81 8.69
N THR A 89 5.45 0.87 8.41
CA THR A 89 6.43 0.29 9.33
C THR A 89 6.50 1.06 10.64
N THR A 90 6.05 2.30 10.65
CA THR A 90 5.93 3.11 11.86
C THR A 90 4.54 3.73 11.91
N SER A 91 3.96 3.83 13.10
CA SER A 91 2.63 4.41 13.30
C SER A 91 2.71 5.41 14.47
N PRO A 92 2.17 6.62 14.32
CA PRO A 92 1.57 7.17 13.12
C PRO A 92 2.58 7.34 12.00
N LEU A 93 2.06 7.46 10.77
CA LEU A 93 2.90 7.58 9.58
C LEU A 93 3.45 9.00 9.48
N THR A 94 4.74 9.13 9.69
CA THR A 94 5.43 10.42 9.59
C THR A 94 6.54 10.33 8.57
N TYR A 95 6.92 11.48 8.01
CA TYR A 95 8.04 11.53 7.10
C TYR A 95 8.77 12.87 7.20
N THR A 96 10.02 12.89 6.78
CA THR A 96 10.83 14.10 6.77
C THR A 96 10.89 14.65 5.35
N GLY A 97 10.46 15.90 5.19
CA GLY A 97 10.51 16.58 3.91
C GLY A 97 11.89 17.10 3.56
N VAL A 98 11.98 17.75 2.38
CA VAL A 98 13.26 18.18 1.83
C VAL A 98 13.96 19.24 2.68
N ASN A 99 13.25 19.96 3.52
CA ASN A 99 13.81 21.00 4.39
C ASN A 99 14.00 20.50 5.82
N ASN A 100 14.07 19.19 6.02
CA ASN A 100 14.17 18.56 7.33
C ASN A 100 12.96 18.83 8.22
N VAL A 101 11.83 19.21 7.61
CA VAL A 101 10.57 19.38 8.33
C VAL A 101 9.93 18.00 8.48
N ILE A 102 9.53 17.68 9.69
CA ILE A 102 8.84 16.41 9.97
C ILE A 102 7.34 16.65 9.84
N TYR A 103 6.70 15.91 8.93
CA TYR A 103 5.26 15.99 8.72
C TYR A 103 4.60 14.80 9.39
N LYS A 104 3.54 15.07 10.14
CA LYS A 104 2.84 14.06 10.94
C LYS A 104 1.47 13.71 10.38
N THR A 105 1.04 14.42 9.37
CA THR A 105 -0.23 14.16 8.69
C THR A 105 -0.01 14.25 7.19
N PHE A 106 -0.95 13.69 6.42
CA PHE A 106 -0.86 13.79 4.97
C PHE A 106 -2.24 14.08 4.38
N LYS A 107 -2.23 14.66 3.19
CA LYS A 107 -3.42 15.08 2.45
C LYS A 107 -3.58 14.29 1.17
N GLN A 108 -2.50 13.78 0.62
CA GLN A 108 -2.49 13.02 -0.62
C GLN A 108 -1.73 11.73 -0.44
N PHE A 109 -2.16 10.69 -1.14
CA PHE A 109 -1.43 9.43 -1.11
C PHE A 109 -1.66 8.64 -2.39
N ALA A 110 -0.79 7.67 -2.63
CA ALA A 110 -0.94 6.66 -3.66
C ALA A 110 -0.33 5.35 -3.18
N ILE A 111 -0.76 4.26 -3.80
CA ILE A 111 -0.32 2.91 -3.43
C ILE A 111 0.30 2.25 -4.65
N LYS A 112 1.39 1.53 -4.44
CA LYS A 112 2.03 0.71 -5.47
C LYS A 112 2.07 -0.73 -4.99
N VAL A 113 1.63 -1.65 -5.86
CA VAL A 113 1.68 -3.08 -5.60
C VAL A 113 2.64 -3.70 -6.59
N VAL A 114 3.63 -4.44 -6.09
CA VAL A 114 4.60 -5.15 -6.92
C VAL A 114 4.44 -6.64 -6.66
N MET A 115 4.21 -7.39 -7.73
CA MET A 115 4.06 -8.84 -7.65
C MET A 115 5.19 -9.51 -8.40
N THR A 116 5.82 -10.48 -7.75
CA THR A 116 6.88 -11.27 -8.37
C THR A 116 6.60 -12.74 -8.13
N SER A 117 7.12 -13.59 -9.02
CA SER A 117 7.02 -15.04 -8.84
C SER A 117 8.31 -15.67 -9.33
N SER A 118 8.79 -16.67 -8.59
CA SER A 118 9.93 -17.46 -9.02
C SER A 118 9.52 -18.56 -10.01
N ASP A 119 8.21 -18.74 -10.24
CA ASP A 119 7.69 -19.75 -11.16
C ASP A 119 6.70 -19.08 -12.10
N SER A 120 7.01 -19.08 -13.41
CA SER A 120 6.16 -18.42 -14.39
C SER A 120 4.79 -19.07 -14.56
N ASN A 121 4.61 -20.31 -14.06
CA ASN A 121 3.33 -20.98 -14.11
C ASN A 121 2.39 -20.55 -12.99
N TYR A 122 2.89 -19.83 -12.00
CA TYR A 122 2.11 -19.44 -10.84
C TYR A 122 2.19 -17.93 -10.64
N VAL A 123 1.44 -17.19 -11.47
CA VAL A 123 1.40 -15.74 -11.41
C VAL A 123 0.38 -15.31 -10.38
N PRO A 124 0.76 -14.45 -9.41
CA PRO A 124 -0.21 -13.97 -8.44
C PRO A 124 -1.23 -13.04 -9.09
N LYS A 125 -2.43 -13.01 -8.54
CA LYS A 125 -3.50 -12.11 -8.98
C LYS A 125 -4.10 -11.44 -7.78
N PHE A 126 -4.48 -10.18 -7.92
CA PHE A 126 -5.14 -9.49 -6.81
C PHE A 126 -6.34 -8.70 -7.32
N SER A 127 -7.23 -8.39 -6.40
CA SER A 127 -8.40 -7.56 -6.65
C SER A 127 -8.76 -6.84 -5.35
N ASN A 128 -9.79 -6.00 -5.39
CA ASN A 128 -10.29 -5.30 -4.21
C ASN A 128 -9.22 -4.48 -3.50
N LEU A 129 -8.31 -3.86 -4.26
CA LEU A 129 -7.32 -2.99 -3.64
C LEU A 129 -8.03 -1.77 -3.06
N ARG A 130 -7.85 -1.56 -1.77
CA ARG A 130 -8.46 -0.45 -1.07
C ARG A 130 -7.56 0.04 0.05
N ALA A 131 -7.75 1.30 0.42
CA ALA A 131 -7.00 1.91 1.51
C ALA A 131 -7.96 2.56 2.49
N ILE A 132 -7.60 2.51 3.76
CA ILE A 132 -8.31 3.21 4.82
C ILE A 132 -7.38 4.27 5.36
N ALA A 133 -7.80 5.54 5.29
CA ALA A 133 -7.09 6.66 5.87
C ALA A 133 -7.72 7.02 7.20
N LEU A 134 -6.90 7.15 8.24
CA LEU A 134 -7.36 7.46 9.60
C LEU A 134 -7.11 8.92 9.89
N ASP A 135 -8.17 9.62 10.30
CA ASP A 135 -8.12 11.04 10.62
C ASP A 135 -7.25 11.32 11.85
N SER A 136 -6.47 12.39 11.78
CA SER A 136 -5.62 12.79 12.90
C SER A 136 -6.47 13.34 14.04
N GLY A 137 -6.21 12.85 15.26
CA GLY A 137 -6.89 13.35 16.45
C GLY A 137 -8.37 13.01 16.55
N ARG A 138 -8.88 12.13 15.68
CA ARG A 138 -10.28 11.72 15.70
C ARG A 138 -10.36 10.22 15.50
N THR A 139 -11.57 9.70 15.63
CA THR A 139 -11.83 8.29 15.38
C THR A 139 -12.34 8.04 13.96
N GLY A 140 -12.48 9.12 13.15
CA GLY A 140 -12.98 9.01 11.80
C GLY A 140 -11.99 8.29 10.88
N LEU A 141 -12.54 7.52 9.95
CA LEU A 141 -11.75 6.88 8.90
C LEU A 141 -12.52 6.90 7.60
N VAL A 142 -11.79 6.87 6.49
CA VAL A 142 -12.38 6.88 5.16
C VAL A 142 -11.74 5.77 4.33
N THR A 143 -12.57 5.01 3.64
CA THR A 143 -12.13 3.91 2.78
C THR A 143 -12.16 4.34 1.32
N PHE A 144 -11.10 4.03 0.59
CA PHE A 144 -10.97 4.37 -0.84
C PHE A 144 -10.74 3.10 -1.64
N GLY A 145 -11.58 2.87 -2.66
CA GLY A 145 -11.29 1.87 -3.67
C GLY A 145 -10.23 2.43 -4.61
N LEU A 146 -9.21 1.63 -4.91
CA LEU A 146 -8.05 2.09 -5.65
C LEU A 146 -7.87 1.44 -7.03
N GLU A 147 -8.77 0.53 -7.39
CA GLU A 147 -8.71 -0.10 -8.72
C GLU A 147 -9.43 0.73 -9.77
#